data_7516643cee82273a4a5d35f1d82fc2c5
#
_entry.id   7516643cee82273a4a5d35f1d82fc2c5
#
_cell.length_a   1.000
_cell.length_b   1.000
_cell.length_c   1.000
_cell.angle_alpha   90.00
_cell.angle_beta   90.00
_cell.angle_gamma   90.00
#
_symmetry.space_group_name_H-M   'P 1'
#
loop_
_entity.id
_entity.type
_entity.pdbx_description
1 polymer ?
#
loop_
_entity_poly.entity_id
_entity_poly.type
_entity_poly.pdbx_seq_one_letter_code
_entity_poly.pdbx_strand_id
1 'polypeptide(L)'
;MKVINSFLWECLAIIPSVLMGQTANKQPNIVLILADDMGRECLGCYGSTYQTPNLDKLSEIGVRFDNCFSQPLSTPSRVQLMTGKYNNKNYSCFGHLNQK
;
A
#
# COMPACT_ATOMS: atom_id res chain seq x y z
N MET A 1 -46.09 39.06 -20.05
CA MET A 1 -45.08 38.18 -20.70
C MET A 1 -43.66 38.67 -20.41
N LYS A 2 -43.30 38.95 -19.12
CA LYS A 2 -42.00 39.49 -18.69
C LYS A 2 -41.40 38.76 -17.47
N VAL A 3 -42.05 37.72 -16.96
CA VAL A 3 -41.60 37.03 -15.74
C VAL A 3 -40.80 35.74 -16.00
N ILE A 4 -40.85 35.21 -17.22
CA ILE A 4 -40.18 33.93 -17.57
C ILE A 4 -38.68 34.10 -17.82
N ASN A 5 -38.24 35.30 -18.22
CA ASN A 5 -36.82 35.53 -18.51
C ASN A 5 -35.92 35.74 -17.29
N SER A 6 -36.49 36.07 -16.16
CA SER A 6 -35.70 36.29 -14.92
C SER A 6 -35.24 34.96 -14.26
N PHE A 7 -36.08 33.94 -14.34
CA PHE A 7 -35.74 32.61 -13.78
C PHE A 7 -34.67 31.82 -14.55
N LEU A 8 -34.57 32.08 -15.85
CA LEU A 8 -33.56 31.40 -16.69
C LEU A 8 -32.13 31.91 -16.46
N TRP A 9 -31.99 33.16 -16.03
CA TRP A 9 -30.67 33.75 -15.73
C TRP A 9 -30.13 33.31 -14.38
N GLU A 10 -30.99 33.08 -13.37
CA GLU A 10 -30.58 32.61 -12.05
C GLU A 10 -30.18 31.14 -12.06
N CYS A 11 -30.80 30.30 -12.89
CA CYS A 11 -30.40 28.90 -13.04
C CYS A 11 -29.05 28.73 -13.76
N LEU A 12 -28.65 29.68 -14.61
CA LEU A 12 -27.37 29.60 -15.33
C LEU A 12 -26.17 30.03 -14.48
N ALA A 13 -26.40 30.77 -13.38
CA ALA A 13 -25.34 31.24 -12.49
C ALA A 13 -24.90 30.20 -11.44
N ILE A 14 -25.67 29.13 -11.24
CA ILE A 14 -25.39 28.09 -10.22
C ILE A 14 -24.51 26.95 -10.74
N ILE A 15 -24.38 26.81 -12.06
CA ILE A 15 -23.65 25.70 -12.69
C ILE A 15 -22.11 25.78 -12.55
N PRO A 16 -21.44 26.96 -12.48
CA PRO A 16 -19.97 26.96 -12.36
C PRO A 16 -19.41 26.61 -10.97
N SER A 17 -20.24 26.59 -9.93
CA SER A 17 -19.74 26.36 -8.56
C SER A 17 -19.51 24.89 -8.21
N VAL A 18 -20.03 23.97 -8.98
CA VAL A 18 -19.92 22.51 -8.70
C VAL A 18 -18.71 21.87 -9.40
N LEU A 19 -18.02 22.58 -10.30
CA LEU A 19 -16.94 22.01 -11.10
C LEU A 19 -15.53 22.23 -10.53
N MET A 20 -15.39 22.86 -9.34
CA MET A 20 -14.07 23.10 -8.71
C MET A 20 -13.70 22.13 -7.59
N GLY A 21 -14.30 20.98 -7.55
CA GLY A 21 -14.01 19.93 -6.56
C GLY A 21 -13.07 18.81 -7.03
N GLN A 22 -12.28 19.00 -8.06
CA GLN A 22 -11.16 18.08 -8.33
C GLN A 22 -10.00 18.42 -7.39
N THR A 23 -10.08 17.95 -6.15
CA THR A 23 -8.88 17.79 -5.34
C THR A 23 -7.95 16.89 -6.15
N ALA A 24 -6.84 17.44 -6.60
CA ALA A 24 -5.77 16.67 -7.21
C ALA A 24 -5.47 15.52 -6.26
N ASN A 25 -5.78 14.31 -6.69
CA ASN A 25 -5.62 13.10 -5.89
C ASN A 25 -4.11 12.87 -5.77
N LYS A 26 -3.50 13.51 -4.76
CA LYS A 26 -2.07 13.43 -4.50
C LYS A 26 -1.80 11.99 -4.06
N GLN A 27 -1.29 11.20 -4.97
CA GLN A 27 -0.95 9.81 -4.67
C GLN A 27 0.09 9.78 -3.54
N PRO A 28 -0.10 8.95 -2.52
CA PRO A 28 0.87 8.83 -1.44
C PRO A 28 2.18 8.20 -1.94
N ASN A 29 3.28 8.59 -1.33
CA ASN A 29 4.53 7.87 -1.50
C ASN A 29 4.48 6.57 -0.70
N ILE A 30 4.90 5.47 -1.31
CA ILE A 30 4.92 4.15 -0.68
C ILE A 30 6.38 3.70 -0.58
N VAL A 31 6.81 3.36 0.64
CA VAL A 31 8.12 2.75 0.89
C VAL A 31 7.90 1.33 1.37
N LEU A 32 8.35 0.35 0.59
CA LEU A 32 8.31 -1.06 0.95
C LEU A 32 9.68 -1.50 1.46
N ILE A 33 9.72 -1.99 2.70
CA ILE A 33 10.93 -2.53 3.31
C ILE A 33 10.74 -4.04 3.51
N LEU A 34 11.58 -4.84 2.86
CA LEU A 34 11.62 -6.29 2.99
C LEU A 34 12.91 -6.68 3.71
N ALA A 35 12.80 -7.09 4.95
CA ALA A 35 13.93 -7.64 5.68
C ALA A 35 14.25 -9.07 5.23
N ASP A 36 15.52 -9.41 5.17
CA ASP A 36 16.01 -10.74 4.80
C ASP A 36 16.42 -11.50 6.06
N ASP A 37 16.04 -12.76 6.13
CA ASP A 37 16.34 -13.68 7.25
C ASP A 37 15.96 -13.15 8.66
N MET A 38 14.96 -12.29 8.73
CA MET A 38 14.44 -11.73 9.97
C MET A 38 13.04 -12.27 10.26
N GLY A 39 12.92 -13.09 11.31
CA GLY A 39 11.64 -13.57 11.81
C GLY A 39 10.95 -12.56 12.74
N ARG A 40 9.67 -12.74 12.99
CA ARG A 40 8.89 -11.89 13.92
C ARG A 40 9.46 -11.93 15.35
N GLU A 41 10.09 -13.03 15.75
CA GLU A 41 10.75 -13.23 17.03
C GLU A 41 11.96 -12.31 17.24
N CYS A 42 12.43 -11.64 16.17
CA CYS A 42 13.52 -10.67 16.26
C CYS A 42 13.03 -9.24 16.58
N LEU A 43 11.71 -9.02 16.66
CA LEU A 43 11.13 -7.70 16.87
C LEU A 43 10.63 -7.51 18.31
N GLY A 44 10.99 -6.38 18.93
CA GLY A 44 10.59 -6.05 20.29
C GLY A 44 9.07 -6.02 20.48
N CYS A 45 8.34 -5.49 19.51
CA CYS A 45 6.86 -5.45 19.50
C CYS A 45 6.18 -6.83 19.51
N TYR A 46 6.92 -7.90 19.25
CA TYR A 46 6.48 -9.29 19.39
C TYR A 46 7.12 -10.01 20.59
N GLY A 47 7.76 -9.28 21.49
CA GLY A 47 8.33 -9.84 22.72
C GLY A 47 9.78 -10.31 22.59
N SER A 48 10.51 -9.86 21.58
CA SER A 48 11.92 -10.13 21.43
C SER A 48 12.77 -9.49 22.53
N THR A 49 13.91 -10.09 22.82
CA THR A 49 14.97 -9.47 23.63
C THR A 49 15.84 -8.49 22.84
N TYR A 50 15.74 -8.51 21.51
CA TYR A 50 16.42 -7.54 20.65
C TYR A 50 15.76 -6.15 20.75
N GLN A 51 16.60 -5.13 20.78
CA GLN A 51 16.12 -3.75 20.82
C GLN A 51 15.85 -3.24 19.40
N THR A 52 14.59 -3.06 19.07
CA THR A 52 14.15 -2.57 17.75
C THR A 52 13.29 -1.31 17.88
N PRO A 53 13.80 -0.23 18.54
CA PRO A 53 12.95 0.89 18.97
C PRO A 53 12.24 1.61 17.80
N ASN A 54 12.85 1.69 16.63
CA ASN A 54 12.23 2.34 15.47
C ASN A 54 11.09 1.48 14.88
N LEU A 55 11.26 0.16 14.84
CA LEU A 55 10.23 -0.77 14.36
C LEU A 55 9.11 -0.90 15.39
N ASP A 56 9.44 -0.90 16.67
CA ASP A 56 8.46 -0.92 17.75
C ASP A 56 7.58 0.33 17.71
N LYS A 57 8.18 1.51 17.53
CA LYS A 57 7.45 2.76 17.36
C LYS A 57 6.57 2.75 16.10
N LEU A 58 7.07 2.17 15.02
CA LEU A 58 6.26 2.03 13.79
C LEU A 58 5.04 1.14 14.03
N SER A 59 5.18 0.08 14.82
CA SER A 59 4.08 -0.83 15.18
C SER A 59 3.02 -0.16 16.08
N GLU A 60 3.42 0.83 16.89
CA GLU A 60 2.52 1.58 17.77
C GLU A 60 1.65 2.58 16.99
N ILE A 61 2.21 3.24 15.99
CA ILE A 61 1.52 4.28 15.22
C ILE A 61 0.84 3.76 13.95
N GLY A 62 1.19 2.54 13.51
CA GLY A 62 0.69 1.92 12.30
C GLY A 62 -0.23 0.73 12.56
N VAL A 63 -0.36 -0.12 11.56
CA VAL A 63 -1.11 -1.38 11.66
C VAL A 63 -0.14 -2.55 11.70
N ARG A 64 -0.27 -3.38 12.73
CA ARG A 64 0.51 -4.61 12.88
C ARG A 64 -0.34 -5.81 12.47
N PHE A 65 0.22 -6.67 11.61
CA PHE A 65 -0.41 -7.91 11.18
C PHE A 65 0.22 -9.09 11.91
N ASP A 66 -0.54 -9.76 12.78
CA ASP A 66 -0.06 -10.93 13.50
C ASP A 66 0.00 -12.19 12.65
N ASN A 67 -0.85 -12.25 11.60
CA ASN A 67 -0.95 -13.36 10.66
C ASN A 67 -0.73 -12.86 9.23
N CYS A 68 0.53 -12.61 8.88
CA CYS A 68 0.93 -12.27 7.53
C CYS A 68 2.05 -13.21 7.11
N PHE A 69 1.77 -14.03 6.09
CA PHE A 69 2.67 -15.10 5.65
C PHE A 69 3.29 -14.76 4.30
N SER A 70 4.59 -14.99 4.19
CA SER A 70 5.32 -14.99 2.93
C SER A 70 5.60 -16.42 2.47
N GLN A 71 6.32 -16.57 1.35
CA GLN A 71 6.82 -17.88 0.94
C GLN A 71 7.94 -18.35 1.88
N PRO A 72 8.17 -19.69 1.98
CA PRO A 72 9.20 -20.22 2.88
C PRO A 72 10.64 -19.80 2.58
N LEU A 73 10.91 -19.36 1.34
CA LEU A 73 12.22 -18.92 0.87
C LEU A 73 12.16 -17.48 0.38
N SER A 74 13.30 -16.79 0.43
CA SER A 74 13.39 -15.37 0.05
C SER A 74 13.18 -15.14 -1.45
N THR A 75 13.77 -15.97 -2.33
CA THR A 75 13.64 -15.83 -3.79
C THR A 75 12.19 -15.85 -4.25
N PRO A 76 11.36 -16.85 -3.93
CA PRO A 76 9.95 -16.86 -4.34
C PRO A 76 9.15 -15.70 -3.71
N SER A 77 9.45 -15.29 -2.48
CA SER A 77 8.81 -14.14 -1.84
C SER A 77 9.11 -12.84 -2.59
N ARG A 78 10.38 -12.62 -2.96
CA ARG A 78 10.82 -11.43 -3.71
C ARG A 78 10.19 -11.38 -5.11
N VAL A 79 10.20 -12.50 -5.82
CA VAL A 79 9.57 -12.59 -7.15
C VAL A 79 8.06 -12.29 -7.06
N GLN A 80 7.39 -12.82 -6.05
CA GLN A 80 5.97 -12.54 -5.82
C GLN A 80 5.71 -11.05 -5.55
N LEU A 81 6.51 -10.40 -4.70
CA LEU A 81 6.40 -8.97 -4.41
C LEU A 81 6.66 -8.10 -5.65
N MET A 82 7.70 -8.43 -6.41
CA MET A 82 8.09 -7.65 -7.59
C MET A 82 7.13 -7.81 -8.77
N THR A 83 6.48 -8.96 -8.90
CA THR A 83 5.62 -9.27 -10.05
C THR A 83 4.14 -9.19 -9.75
N GLY A 84 3.74 -9.16 -8.47
CA GLY A 84 2.35 -9.27 -8.05
C GLY A 84 1.72 -10.63 -8.38
N LYS A 85 2.52 -11.66 -8.72
CA LYS A 85 2.04 -12.98 -9.15
C LYS A 85 2.49 -14.06 -8.17
N TYR A 86 1.59 -14.99 -7.84
CA TYR A 86 1.94 -16.18 -7.09
C TYR A 86 2.95 -17.05 -7.85
N ASN A 87 3.76 -17.82 -7.12
CA ASN A 87 4.86 -18.60 -7.67
C ASN A 87 4.44 -19.66 -8.69
N ASN A 88 3.23 -20.19 -8.60
CA ASN A 88 2.66 -21.07 -9.62
C ASN A 88 2.33 -20.38 -10.95
N LYS A 89 2.38 -19.03 -10.97
CA LYS A 89 2.10 -18.20 -12.15
C LYS A 89 3.34 -17.54 -12.75
N ASN A 90 4.46 -17.53 -12.04
CA ASN A 90 5.68 -16.83 -12.46
C ASN A 90 6.81 -17.77 -12.90
N TYR A 91 6.56 -19.08 -12.97
CA TYR A 91 7.52 -20.12 -13.38
C TYR A 91 8.82 -20.16 -12.56
N SER A 92 8.88 -19.54 -11.38
CA SER A 92 10.03 -19.69 -10.51
C SER A 92 10.00 -21.09 -9.87
N CYS A 93 11.06 -21.85 -10.11
CA CYS A 93 11.26 -23.12 -9.44
C CYS A 93 11.50 -22.91 -7.96
N PHE A 94 11.10 -23.89 -7.13
CA PHE A 94 11.44 -23.91 -5.72
C PHE A 94 12.97 -23.91 -5.57
N GLY A 95 13.49 -22.90 -4.87
CA GLY A 95 14.92 -22.77 -4.61
C GLY A 95 15.53 -21.50 -5.20
N HIS A 96 16.83 -21.41 -5.11
CA HIS A 96 17.58 -20.32 -5.73
C HIS A 96 17.50 -20.42 -7.24
N LEU A 97 17.36 -19.26 -7.91
CA LEU A 97 17.48 -19.20 -9.36
C LEU A 97 18.88 -19.72 -9.72
N ASN A 98 18.93 -20.93 -10.30
CA ASN A 98 20.19 -21.45 -10.81
C ASN A 98 20.66 -20.52 -11.92
N GLN A 99 21.75 -19.83 -11.68
CA GLN A 99 22.50 -19.17 -12.73
C GLN A 99 23.02 -20.27 -13.65
N LYS A 100 22.45 -20.36 -14.86
CA LYS A 100 23.07 -21.08 -15.96
C LYS A 100 24.06 -20.16 -16.65
#